data_0ab7477fe51a4ca64620775e9ec7f3a6
#
_entry.id   0ab7477fe51a4ca64620775e9ec7f3a6
#
_cell.length_a   1.000
_cell.length_b   1.000
_cell.length_c   1.000
_cell.angle_alpha   90.00
_cell.angle_beta   90.00
_cell.angle_gamma   90.00
#
_symmetry.space_group_name_H-M   'P 1'
#
loop_
_entity.id
_entity.type
_entity.pdbx_description
1 polymer ?
#
loop_
_entity_poly.entity_id
_entity_poly.type
_entity_poly.pdbx_seq_one_letter_code
_entity_poly.pdbx_strand_id
1 'polypeptide(L)'
;MKKTSLAILMMAGMMGVSQVNAANVGYIDYGKVQDNYPLAQSAIKEIDSQTLALQQYMVDKEKQYKALDTPLKKQNFETTTTKEFQAKQEALVKLKAQKDELIYNKIQAAAKQVLVEQKLDAVVDYRVIFVGGVDISDLVIQKLKTMN
;
A
#
# COMPACT_ATOMS: atom_id res chain seq x y z
N MET A 1 55.39 66.60 -14.17
CA MET A 1 54.15 66.24 -14.85
C MET A 1 54.10 64.72 -15.01
N LYS A 2 53.51 63.98 -14.11
CA LYS A 2 53.25 62.54 -14.26
C LYS A 2 51.81 62.29 -13.82
N LYS A 3 50.95 61.95 -14.76
CA LYS A 3 49.54 61.57 -14.55
C LYS A 3 49.50 60.12 -14.08
N THR A 4 49.06 59.88 -12.87
CA THR A 4 48.79 58.55 -12.33
C THR A 4 47.32 58.24 -12.59
N SER A 5 47.05 57.35 -13.55
CA SER A 5 45.69 56.79 -13.76
C SER A 5 45.35 55.78 -12.71
N LEU A 6 44.35 56.05 -11.93
CA LEU A 6 43.77 55.15 -10.94
C LEU A 6 42.75 54.24 -11.65
N ALA A 7 43.14 52.98 -11.89
CA ALA A 7 42.28 51.94 -12.42
C ALA A 7 41.40 51.40 -11.27
N ILE A 8 40.14 51.75 -11.26
CA ILE A 8 39.12 51.15 -10.34
C ILE A 8 38.75 49.79 -10.93
N LEU A 9 39.20 48.73 -10.27
CA LEU A 9 38.83 47.37 -10.56
C LEU A 9 37.45 47.10 -9.92
N MET A 10 36.35 47.20 -10.70
CA MET A 10 35.04 46.74 -10.26
C MET A 10 35.02 45.21 -10.24
N MET A 11 35.16 44.63 -9.06
CA MET A 11 34.79 43.24 -8.79
C MET A 11 33.28 43.15 -8.78
N ALA A 12 32.67 42.76 -9.90
CA ALA A 12 31.29 42.31 -9.96
C ALA A 12 31.17 40.97 -9.23
N GLY A 13 30.82 41.02 -7.96
CA GLY A 13 30.44 39.81 -7.21
C GLY A 13 29.18 39.22 -7.85
N MET A 14 29.34 38.14 -8.60
CA MET A 14 28.21 37.28 -8.97
C MET A 14 27.70 36.62 -7.68
N MET A 15 26.74 37.22 -7.03
CA MET A 15 25.85 36.52 -6.07
C MET A 15 25.06 35.48 -6.87
N GLY A 16 25.55 34.25 -6.87
CA GLY A 16 24.79 33.11 -7.33
C GLY A 16 23.55 33.01 -6.46
N VAL A 17 22.42 33.47 -6.96
CA VAL A 17 21.11 33.19 -6.36
C VAL A 17 20.90 31.68 -6.53
N SER A 18 21.18 30.91 -5.46
CA SER A 18 20.77 29.52 -5.39
C SER A 18 19.26 29.51 -5.52
N GLN A 19 18.75 29.12 -6.68
CA GLN A 19 17.32 28.84 -6.82
C GLN A 19 17.00 27.70 -5.87
N VAL A 20 16.32 28.00 -4.78
CA VAL A 20 15.67 27.00 -3.93
C VAL A 20 14.52 26.46 -4.78
N ASN A 21 14.76 25.37 -5.48
CA ASN A 21 13.68 24.64 -6.12
C ASN A 21 12.78 24.13 -5.01
N ALA A 22 11.55 24.62 -4.95
CA ALA A 22 10.53 24.06 -4.09
C ALA A 22 10.38 22.57 -4.44
N ALA A 23 10.42 21.70 -3.44
CA ALA A 23 10.29 20.26 -3.64
C ALA A 23 8.94 19.96 -4.34
N ASN A 24 9.02 19.20 -5.44
CA ASN A 24 7.84 18.76 -6.20
C ASN A 24 7.30 17.49 -5.54
N VAL A 25 6.29 17.63 -4.69
CA VAL A 25 5.70 16.50 -3.95
C VAL A 25 4.43 16.04 -4.64
N GLY A 26 4.38 14.76 -5.00
CA GLY A 26 3.16 14.08 -5.40
C GLY A 26 2.49 13.41 -4.21
N TYR A 27 1.19 13.18 -4.31
CA TYR A 27 0.48 12.36 -3.34
C TYR A 27 -0.46 11.37 -4.02
N ILE A 28 -0.74 10.27 -3.31
CA ILE A 28 -1.70 9.27 -3.72
C ILE A 28 -2.76 9.08 -2.64
N ASP A 29 -4.00 8.88 -3.05
CA ASP A 29 -5.03 8.24 -2.25
C ASP A 29 -4.86 6.73 -2.39
N TYR A 30 -4.23 6.11 -1.38
CA TYR A 30 -3.96 4.67 -1.39
C TYR A 30 -5.24 3.85 -1.51
N GLY A 31 -6.31 4.25 -0.83
CA GLY A 31 -7.62 3.58 -0.90
C GLY A 31 -8.19 3.63 -2.31
N LYS A 32 -8.22 4.83 -2.94
CA LYS A 32 -8.66 4.99 -4.32
C LYS A 32 -7.84 4.12 -5.28
N VAL A 33 -6.52 4.08 -5.10
CA VAL A 33 -5.64 3.25 -5.95
C VAL A 33 -5.95 1.77 -5.76
N GLN A 34 -6.09 1.30 -4.52
CA GLN A 34 -6.42 -0.09 -4.20
C GLN A 34 -7.77 -0.50 -4.78
N ASP A 35 -8.80 0.34 -4.63
CA ASP A 35 -10.16 0.07 -5.11
C ASP A 35 -10.25 0.01 -6.64
N ASN A 36 -9.32 0.64 -7.36
CA ASN A 36 -9.26 0.64 -8.82
C ASN A 36 -8.16 -0.28 -9.39
N TYR A 37 -7.54 -1.12 -8.55
CA TYR A 37 -6.53 -2.08 -8.97
C TYR A 37 -7.11 -3.50 -9.04
N PRO A 38 -7.21 -4.12 -10.25
CA PRO A 38 -7.85 -5.43 -10.41
C PRO A 38 -7.26 -6.54 -9.54
N LEU A 39 -5.94 -6.55 -9.31
CA LEU A 39 -5.28 -7.51 -8.43
C LEU A 39 -5.75 -7.37 -6.98
N ALA A 40 -5.90 -6.13 -6.50
CA ALA A 40 -6.41 -5.87 -5.15
C ALA A 40 -7.86 -6.32 -5.02
N GLN A 41 -8.72 -6.03 -6.00
CA GLN A 41 -10.11 -6.49 -5.99
C GLN A 41 -10.22 -8.02 -6.02
N SER A 42 -9.37 -8.72 -6.78
CA SER A 42 -9.36 -10.18 -6.78
C SER A 42 -8.87 -10.75 -5.46
N ALA A 43 -7.88 -10.13 -4.82
CA ALA A 43 -7.40 -10.51 -3.49
C ALA A 43 -8.48 -10.34 -2.41
N ILE A 44 -9.23 -9.25 -2.44
CA ILE A 44 -10.38 -9.02 -1.53
C ILE A 44 -11.42 -10.12 -1.70
N LYS A 45 -11.81 -10.43 -2.93
CA LYS A 45 -12.78 -11.51 -3.20
C LYS A 45 -12.31 -12.88 -2.71
N GLU A 46 -11.02 -13.18 -2.86
CA GLU A 46 -10.42 -14.42 -2.36
C GLU A 46 -10.45 -14.48 -0.83
N ILE A 47 -10.10 -13.39 -0.14
CA ILE A 47 -10.13 -13.27 1.32
C ILE A 47 -11.58 -13.41 1.83
N ASP A 48 -12.54 -12.74 1.19
CA ASP A 48 -13.96 -12.82 1.54
C ASP A 48 -14.50 -14.25 1.38
N SER A 49 -14.14 -14.92 0.29
CA SER A 49 -14.50 -16.32 0.04
C SER A 49 -13.95 -17.26 1.12
N GLN A 50 -12.69 -17.10 1.52
CA GLN A 50 -12.07 -17.89 2.58
C GLN A 50 -12.67 -17.57 3.95
N THR A 51 -13.02 -16.32 4.21
CA THR A 51 -13.71 -15.90 5.43
C THR A 51 -15.08 -16.56 5.52
N LEU A 52 -15.86 -16.54 4.44
CA LEU A 52 -17.17 -17.18 4.38
C LEU A 52 -17.05 -18.71 4.56
N ALA A 53 -16.05 -19.34 3.94
CA ALA A 53 -15.78 -20.77 4.10
C ALA A 53 -15.44 -21.13 5.56
N LEU A 54 -14.71 -20.27 6.27
CA LEU A 54 -14.42 -20.47 7.68
C LEU A 54 -15.66 -20.34 8.56
N GLN A 55 -16.54 -19.37 8.26
CA GLN A 55 -17.83 -19.22 8.96
C GLN A 55 -18.72 -20.44 8.72
N GLN A 56 -18.83 -20.92 7.48
CA GLN A 56 -19.61 -22.10 7.15
C GLN A 56 -19.06 -23.36 7.84
N TYR A 57 -17.73 -23.51 7.89
CA TYR A 57 -17.08 -24.58 8.64
C TYR A 57 -17.53 -24.58 10.11
N MET A 58 -17.58 -23.44 10.78
CA MET A 58 -18.02 -23.35 12.17
C MET A 58 -19.50 -23.76 12.35
N VAL A 59 -20.38 -23.29 11.45
CA VAL A 59 -21.80 -23.67 11.46
C VAL A 59 -21.98 -25.18 11.28
N ASP A 60 -21.23 -25.79 10.38
CA ASP A 60 -21.33 -27.23 10.12
C ASP A 60 -20.76 -28.06 11.29
N LYS A 61 -19.68 -27.58 11.92
CA LYS A 61 -19.13 -28.22 13.13
C LYS A 61 -20.07 -28.10 14.32
N GLU A 62 -20.77 -26.99 14.49
CA GLU A 62 -21.78 -26.83 15.53
C GLU A 62 -22.94 -27.84 15.34
N LYS A 63 -23.44 -28.04 14.11
CA LYS A 63 -24.44 -29.06 13.82
C LYS A 63 -23.96 -30.47 14.13
N GLN A 64 -22.72 -30.79 13.74
CA GLN A 64 -22.12 -32.11 14.04
C GLN A 64 -21.97 -32.33 15.55
N TYR A 65 -21.54 -31.31 16.28
CA TYR A 65 -21.39 -31.37 17.73
C TYR A 65 -22.73 -31.69 18.43
N LYS A 66 -23.81 -31.01 18.00
CA LYS A 66 -25.17 -31.24 18.57
C LYS A 66 -25.69 -32.65 18.32
N ALA A 67 -25.22 -33.33 17.28
CA ALA A 67 -25.62 -34.71 16.95
C ALA A 67 -24.83 -35.77 17.75
N LEU A 68 -23.80 -35.39 18.52
CA LEU A 68 -23.01 -36.32 19.31
C LEU A 68 -23.73 -36.72 20.60
N ASP A 69 -23.74 -38.02 20.89
CA ASP A 69 -24.54 -38.64 21.94
C ASP A 69 -23.77 -38.87 23.27
N THR A 70 -22.43 -38.88 23.23
CA THR A 70 -21.63 -39.17 24.45
C THR A 70 -20.66 -38.06 24.81
N PRO A 71 -20.38 -37.81 26.09
CA PRO A 71 -19.42 -36.81 26.55
C PRO A 71 -18.01 -37.01 25.94
N LEU A 72 -17.55 -38.26 25.84
CA LEU A 72 -16.22 -38.58 25.29
C LEU A 72 -16.14 -38.19 23.79
N LYS A 73 -17.18 -38.49 23.00
CA LYS A 73 -17.23 -38.08 21.59
C LYS A 73 -17.21 -36.55 21.47
N LYS A 74 -17.96 -35.83 22.30
CA LYS A 74 -17.98 -34.38 22.35
C LYS A 74 -16.61 -33.80 22.65
N GLN A 75 -15.92 -34.31 23.69
CA GLN A 75 -14.58 -33.85 24.07
C GLN A 75 -13.56 -34.06 22.95
N ASN A 76 -13.56 -35.25 22.33
CA ASN A 76 -12.63 -35.55 21.22
C ASN A 76 -12.92 -34.65 20.01
N PHE A 77 -14.21 -34.42 19.72
CA PHE A 77 -14.64 -33.53 18.62
C PHE A 77 -14.21 -32.10 18.88
N GLU A 78 -14.41 -31.57 20.08
CA GLU A 78 -13.98 -30.22 20.46
C GLU A 78 -12.47 -30.04 20.29
N THR A 79 -11.68 -30.99 20.79
CA THR A 79 -10.21 -30.97 20.69
C THR A 79 -9.74 -30.93 19.24
N THR A 80 -10.34 -31.78 18.40
CA THR A 80 -10.01 -31.85 16.97
C THR A 80 -10.45 -30.58 16.23
N THR A 81 -11.71 -30.17 16.45
CA THR A 81 -12.31 -29.00 15.79
C THR A 81 -11.56 -27.70 16.15
N THR A 82 -11.15 -27.57 17.42
CA THR A 82 -10.36 -26.40 17.86
C THR A 82 -9.02 -26.31 17.10
N LYS A 83 -8.31 -27.42 16.96
CA LYS A 83 -7.04 -27.46 16.20
C LYS A 83 -7.26 -27.13 14.72
N GLU A 84 -8.29 -27.74 14.11
CA GLU A 84 -8.62 -27.48 12.70
C GLU A 84 -9.01 -26.02 12.46
N PHE A 85 -9.79 -25.43 13.38
CA PHE A 85 -10.22 -24.04 13.31
C PHE A 85 -9.02 -23.08 13.43
N GLN A 86 -8.14 -23.32 14.41
CA GLN A 86 -6.91 -22.53 14.59
C GLN A 86 -6.04 -22.56 13.32
N ALA A 87 -5.82 -23.76 12.76
CA ALA A 87 -5.03 -23.88 11.53
C ALA A 87 -5.65 -23.12 10.34
N LYS A 88 -6.99 -23.18 10.20
CA LYS A 88 -7.70 -22.43 9.14
C LYS A 88 -7.63 -20.92 9.38
N GLN A 89 -7.76 -20.48 10.62
CA GLN A 89 -7.66 -19.07 11.00
C GLN A 89 -6.25 -18.53 10.73
N GLU A 90 -5.21 -19.27 11.12
CA GLU A 90 -3.82 -18.90 10.83
C GLU A 90 -3.54 -18.83 9.32
N ALA A 91 -4.07 -19.77 8.54
CA ALA A 91 -3.95 -19.77 7.09
C ALA A 91 -4.61 -18.53 6.47
N LEU A 92 -5.80 -18.13 6.95
CA LEU A 92 -6.51 -16.94 6.50
C LEU A 92 -5.73 -15.65 6.85
N VAL A 93 -5.19 -15.55 8.06
CA VAL A 93 -4.36 -14.41 8.48
C VAL A 93 -3.11 -14.31 7.61
N LYS A 94 -2.45 -15.44 7.35
CA LYS A 94 -1.27 -15.49 6.47
C LYS A 94 -1.59 -15.10 5.04
N LEU A 95 -2.70 -15.61 4.48
CA LEU A 95 -3.17 -15.24 3.14
C LEU A 95 -3.37 -13.72 3.06
N LYS A 96 -4.06 -13.14 4.05
CA LYS A 96 -4.33 -11.70 4.12
C LYS A 96 -3.03 -10.88 4.11
N ALA A 97 -2.09 -11.21 4.99
CA ALA A 97 -0.81 -10.53 5.06
C ALA A 97 -0.02 -10.63 3.74
N GLN A 98 -0.01 -11.80 3.10
CA GLN A 98 0.67 -12.00 1.81
C GLN A 98 0.03 -11.16 0.68
N LYS A 99 -1.30 -11.08 0.65
CA LYS A 99 -2.02 -10.28 -0.36
C LYS A 99 -1.79 -8.78 -0.14
N ASP A 100 -1.86 -8.33 1.11
CA ASP A 100 -1.61 -6.93 1.47
C ASP A 100 -0.19 -6.50 1.10
N GLU A 101 0.81 -7.32 1.42
CA GLU A 101 2.21 -7.07 1.04
C GLU A 101 2.40 -7.03 -0.49
N LEU A 102 1.82 -7.98 -1.21
CA LEU A 102 1.90 -8.02 -2.66
C LEU A 102 1.29 -6.75 -3.30
N ILE A 103 0.09 -6.36 -2.86
CA ILE A 103 -0.60 -5.17 -3.35
C ILE A 103 0.21 -3.91 -3.04
N TYR A 104 0.68 -3.78 -1.81
CA TYR A 104 1.51 -2.65 -1.38
C TYR A 104 2.78 -2.51 -2.25
N ASN A 105 3.50 -3.60 -2.45
CA ASN A 105 4.73 -3.61 -3.26
C ASN A 105 4.46 -3.23 -4.72
N LYS A 106 3.35 -3.68 -5.30
CA LYS A 106 2.95 -3.30 -6.66
C LYS A 106 2.59 -1.83 -6.76
N ILE A 107 1.80 -1.30 -5.83
CA ILE A 107 1.44 0.12 -5.78
C ILE A 107 2.70 0.99 -5.60
N GLN A 108 3.61 0.58 -4.69
CA GLN A 108 4.88 1.28 -4.49
C GLN A 108 5.75 1.29 -5.75
N ALA A 109 5.82 0.16 -6.47
CA ALA A 109 6.57 0.08 -7.72
C ALA A 109 5.99 1.00 -8.80
N ALA A 110 4.66 1.04 -8.95
CA ALA A 110 3.97 1.94 -9.87
C ALA A 110 4.19 3.41 -9.49
N ALA A 111 4.05 3.75 -8.20
CA ALA A 111 4.29 5.11 -7.72
C ALA A 111 5.73 5.58 -7.96
N LYS A 112 6.73 4.69 -7.80
CA LYS A 112 8.14 4.99 -8.13
C LYS A 112 8.33 5.30 -9.62
N GLN A 113 7.64 4.60 -10.51
CA GLN A 113 7.74 4.89 -11.95
C GLN A 113 7.10 6.25 -12.26
N VAL A 114 5.90 6.53 -11.72
CA VAL A 114 5.23 7.82 -11.89
C VAL A 114 6.06 8.97 -11.29
N LEU A 115 6.69 8.76 -10.13
CA LEU A 115 7.61 9.75 -9.53
C LEU A 115 8.70 10.17 -10.53
N VAL A 116 9.35 9.20 -11.18
CA VAL A 116 10.41 9.49 -12.18
C VAL A 116 9.84 10.18 -13.43
N GLU A 117 8.70 9.69 -13.95
CA GLU A 117 8.05 10.23 -15.15
C GLU A 117 7.58 11.67 -14.95
N GLN A 118 7.06 11.98 -13.76
CA GLN A 118 6.56 13.32 -13.40
C GLN A 118 7.63 14.23 -12.80
N LYS A 119 8.88 13.75 -12.68
CA LYS A 119 10.01 14.48 -12.08
C LYS A 119 9.70 15.00 -10.67
N LEU A 120 9.04 14.16 -9.87
CA LEU A 120 8.73 14.45 -8.47
C LEU A 120 9.91 14.10 -7.58
N ASP A 121 10.05 14.82 -6.48
CA ASP A 121 11.09 14.56 -5.46
C ASP A 121 10.61 13.51 -4.44
N ALA A 122 9.30 13.47 -4.19
CA ALA A 122 8.69 12.52 -3.28
C ALA A 122 7.24 12.20 -3.67
N VAL A 123 6.75 11.04 -3.24
CA VAL A 123 5.34 10.66 -3.25
C VAL A 123 4.94 10.24 -1.84
N VAL A 124 3.84 10.79 -1.35
CA VAL A 124 3.33 10.56 0.00
C VAL A 124 1.85 10.16 -0.04
N ASP A 125 1.34 9.66 1.07
CA ASP A 125 -0.10 9.44 1.23
C ASP A 125 -0.82 10.79 1.36
N TYR A 126 -1.98 10.94 0.71
CA TYR A 126 -2.75 12.20 0.73
C TYR A 126 -3.11 12.67 2.16
N ARG A 127 -3.24 11.74 3.11
CA ARG A 127 -3.61 12.03 4.51
C ARG A 127 -2.57 12.85 5.27
N VAL A 128 -1.33 12.91 4.77
CA VAL A 128 -0.28 13.74 5.39
C VAL A 128 -0.12 15.09 4.69
N ILE A 129 -0.87 15.35 3.62
CA ILE A 129 -0.87 16.61 2.90
C ILE A 129 -1.95 17.52 3.49
N PHE A 130 -1.55 18.66 4.04
CA PHE A 130 -2.49 19.67 4.50
C PHE A 130 -2.90 20.63 3.36
N VAL A 131 -1.93 21.04 2.55
CA VAL A 131 -2.16 21.93 1.39
C VAL A 131 -1.04 21.76 0.36
N GLY A 132 -1.37 21.84 -0.92
CA GLY A 132 -0.40 21.74 -2.03
C GLY A 132 -0.14 20.29 -2.47
N GLY A 133 0.90 20.10 -3.30
CA GLY A 133 1.20 18.80 -3.90
C GLY A 133 0.39 18.52 -5.17
N VAL A 134 0.75 17.45 -5.87
CA VAL A 134 0.11 16.99 -7.10
C VAL A 134 -0.53 15.62 -6.86
N ASP A 135 -1.84 15.50 -7.11
CA ASP A 135 -2.50 14.19 -7.08
C ASP A 135 -2.07 13.34 -8.27
N ILE A 136 -1.40 12.23 -8.00
CA ILE A 136 -0.95 11.27 -9.00
C ILE A 136 -1.69 9.93 -8.91
N SER A 137 -2.76 9.84 -8.14
CA SER A 137 -3.50 8.59 -7.92
C SER A 137 -3.94 7.95 -9.24
N ASP A 138 -4.50 8.73 -10.17
CA ASP A 138 -4.97 8.21 -11.45
C ASP A 138 -3.81 7.75 -12.36
N LEU A 139 -2.66 8.43 -12.31
CA LEU A 139 -1.46 8.00 -13.03
C LEU A 139 -0.93 6.66 -12.49
N VAL A 140 -0.93 6.49 -11.18
CA VAL A 140 -0.53 5.22 -10.53
C VAL A 140 -1.50 4.10 -10.91
N ILE A 141 -2.81 4.35 -10.91
CA ILE A 141 -3.83 3.38 -11.36
C ILE A 141 -3.58 2.96 -12.82
N GLN A 142 -3.33 3.92 -13.70
CA GLN A 142 -3.03 3.62 -15.10
C GLN A 142 -1.74 2.78 -15.23
N LYS A 143 -0.70 3.12 -14.48
CA LYS A 143 0.55 2.38 -14.47
C LYS A 143 0.35 0.93 -14.01
N LEU A 144 -0.40 0.71 -12.94
CA LEU A 144 -0.72 -0.62 -12.42
C LEU A 144 -1.42 -1.51 -13.46
N LYS A 145 -2.29 -0.94 -14.31
CA LYS A 145 -2.96 -1.68 -15.39
C LYS A 145 -2.00 -2.18 -16.48
N THR A 146 -0.85 -1.52 -16.64
CA THR A 146 0.16 -1.86 -17.66
C THR A 146 1.30 -2.74 -17.11
N MET A 147 1.41 -2.90 -15.80
CA MET A 147 2.46 -3.67 -15.12
C MET A 147 2.10 -5.14 -14.84
N ASN A 148 0.98 -5.61 -15.34
CA ASN A 148 0.53 -7.01 -15.17
C ASN A 148 1.23 -7.97 -16.11
#